data_de9bf1dacbcc19de59719f6b705968fd
#
_entry.id   de9bf1dacbcc19de59719f6b705968fd
#
_cell.length_a   1.000
_cell.length_b   1.000
_cell.length_c   1.000
_cell.angle_alpha   90.00
_cell.angle_beta   90.00
_cell.angle_gamma   90.00
#
_symmetry.space_group_name_H-M   'P 1'
#
loop_
_entity.id
_entity.type
_entity.pdbx_description
1 polymer ?
#
loop_
_entity_poly.entity_id
_entity_poly.type
_entity_poly.pdbx_seq_one_letter_code
_entity_poly.pdbx_strand_id
1 'polypeptide(L)'
;MNMKFKEEFIQLWNKYFKATALPIVFYYTDDVGSIEVGESSSKHRCVIADLSRVRDGKSFAFNVDSVGCGGGKRYLGFSYEIMPNFEYFLSCGIPGKLKGERYKKSPEIVKKALEKMPEFRAPARFIVFKRWDMLEQSDEPDVVIFFAPPDVLSGLFTLANFDEIESIGVVAPFAAGCASIVQYPYLEKSASQPKCVLGLFDISARPYIPENILTFAVPMNKFVPMIKDMEESFLITDSWQQVKQRIR
;
A
#
# COMPACT_ATOMS: atom_id res chain seq x y z
N MET A 1 -3.38 3.28 -19.12
CA MET A 1 -4.61 3.57 -18.29
C MET A 1 -5.76 4.00 -19.17
N ASN A 2 -7.00 3.51 -18.91
CA ASN A 2 -8.19 4.02 -19.58
C ASN A 2 -8.58 5.38 -18.97
N MET A 3 -8.47 6.48 -19.75
CA MET A 3 -8.71 7.84 -19.26
C MET A 3 -10.19 8.07 -18.89
N LYS A 4 -11.14 7.43 -19.57
CA LYS A 4 -12.55 7.50 -19.21
C LYS A 4 -12.81 6.89 -17.83
N PHE A 5 -12.21 5.73 -17.53
CA PHE A 5 -12.32 5.10 -16.22
C PHE A 5 -11.64 5.93 -15.11
N LYS A 6 -10.51 6.58 -15.43
CA LYS A 6 -9.84 7.51 -14.50
C LYS A 6 -10.79 8.63 -14.06
N GLU A 7 -11.45 9.28 -14.99
CA GLU A 7 -12.40 10.38 -14.74
C GLU A 7 -13.66 9.90 -14.03
N GLU A 8 -14.21 8.76 -14.43
CA GLU A 8 -15.37 8.12 -13.81
C GLU A 8 -15.09 7.85 -12.31
N PHE A 9 -13.95 7.25 -11.99
CA PHE A 9 -13.58 7.05 -10.58
C PHE A 9 -13.54 8.35 -9.79
N ILE A 10 -12.93 9.42 -10.33
CA ILE A 10 -12.86 10.72 -9.64
C ILE A 10 -14.27 11.27 -9.36
N GLN A 11 -15.19 11.15 -10.32
CA GLN A 11 -16.57 11.60 -10.14
C GLN A 11 -17.28 10.79 -9.05
N LEU A 12 -17.17 9.46 -9.07
CA LEU A 12 -17.74 8.56 -8.07
C LEU A 12 -17.13 8.78 -6.68
N TRP A 13 -15.82 8.99 -6.62
CA TRP A 13 -15.11 9.30 -5.38
C TRP A 13 -15.62 10.59 -4.75
N ASN A 14 -15.74 11.65 -5.54
CA ASN A 14 -16.29 12.92 -5.08
C ASN A 14 -17.75 12.78 -4.61
N LYS A 15 -18.55 12.02 -5.37
CA LYS A 15 -19.96 11.79 -5.07
C LYS A 15 -20.14 11.05 -3.72
N TYR A 16 -19.38 9.99 -3.47
CA TYR A 16 -19.60 9.09 -2.34
C TYR A 16 -18.68 9.33 -1.14
N PHE A 17 -17.48 9.86 -1.35
CA PHE A 17 -16.45 10.07 -0.32
C PHE A 17 -16.07 11.54 -0.10
N LYS A 18 -16.89 12.49 -0.57
CA LYS A 18 -16.73 13.94 -0.36
C LYS A 18 -15.37 14.51 -0.81
N ALA A 19 -14.86 14.05 -1.91
CA ALA A 19 -13.55 14.52 -2.40
C ALA A 19 -12.42 14.42 -1.36
N THR A 20 -12.45 13.42 -0.50
CA THR A 20 -11.29 13.09 0.33
C THR A 20 -10.06 12.83 -0.55
N ALA A 21 -8.87 12.83 0.05
CA ALA A 21 -7.63 12.69 -0.69
C ALA A 21 -7.69 11.52 -1.70
N LEU A 22 -7.36 11.80 -2.96
CA LEU A 22 -7.29 10.78 -4.00
C LEU A 22 -6.23 9.75 -3.64
N PRO A 23 -6.42 8.47 -4.02
CA PRO A 23 -5.43 7.44 -3.80
C PRO A 23 -4.18 7.69 -4.64
N ILE A 24 -3.09 7.10 -4.21
CA ILE A 24 -1.92 6.90 -5.06
C ILE A 24 -1.98 5.52 -5.70
N VAL A 25 -1.23 5.35 -6.77
CA VAL A 25 -1.03 4.06 -7.42
C VAL A 25 0.43 3.75 -7.54
N PHE A 26 0.77 2.49 -7.76
CA PHE A 26 2.07 2.15 -8.29
C PHE A 26 1.99 1.15 -9.44
N TYR A 27 3.07 1.11 -10.21
CA TYR A 27 3.37 0.11 -11.23
C TYR A 27 4.88 -0.06 -11.39
N TYR A 28 5.29 -1.19 -11.96
CA TYR A 28 6.69 -1.45 -12.29
C TYR A 28 6.97 -1.14 -13.75
N THR A 29 8.17 -0.60 -14.05
CA THR A 29 8.61 -0.27 -15.40
C THR A 29 10.12 -0.29 -15.52
N ASP A 30 10.63 -0.51 -16.73
CA ASP A 30 12.05 -0.32 -17.05
C ASP A 30 12.38 1.09 -17.56
N ASP A 31 11.35 1.89 -17.88
CA ASP A 31 11.47 3.27 -18.32
C ASP A 31 10.59 4.19 -17.47
N VAL A 32 11.19 5.18 -16.85
CA VAL A 32 10.52 6.18 -16.01
C VAL A 32 10.30 7.51 -16.73
N GLY A 33 10.78 7.68 -17.97
CA GLY A 33 10.67 8.93 -18.71
C GLY A 33 11.26 10.11 -17.92
N SER A 34 10.45 11.15 -17.72
CA SER A 34 10.81 12.35 -16.95
C SER A 34 10.48 12.30 -15.47
N ILE A 35 10.04 11.16 -14.93
CA ILE A 35 9.67 11.04 -13.52
C ILE A 35 10.93 11.12 -12.64
N GLU A 36 10.85 11.92 -11.57
CA GLU A 36 11.91 12.05 -10.58
C GLU A 36 12.20 10.67 -9.94
N VAL A 37 13.45 10.23 -10.04
CA VAL A 37 13.93 9.04 -9.35
C VAL A 37 14.56 9.47 -8.03
N GLY A 38 14.29 8.74 -6.95
CA GLY A 38 14.90 9.00 -5.66
C GLY A 38 16.43 9.01 -5.73
N GLU A 39 17.05 9.94 -5.02
CA GLU A 39 18.50 9.97 -4.93
C GLU A 39 19.03 8.82 -4.07
N SER A 40 20.16 8.26 -4.47
CA SER A 40 20.92 7.34 -3.63
C SER A 40 21.35 8.03 -2.35
N SER A 41 20.98 7.48 -1.20
CA SER A 41 21.29 8.05 0.11
C SER A 41 21.99 7.03 0.99
N SER A 42 23.12 7.43 1.57
CA SER A 42 23.79 6.67 2.64
C SER A 42 23.03 6.74 3.98
N LYS A 43 22.06 7.66 4.09
CA LYS A 43 21.23 7.81 5.29
C LYS A 43 19.96 6.98 5.17
N HIS A 44 19.54 6.37 6.29
CA HIS A 44 18.25 5.69 6.35
C HIS A 44 17.11 6.66 5.99
N ARG A 45 16.32 6.30 5.01
CA ARG A 45 15.13 7.04 4.56
C ARG A 45 13.98 6.08 4.36
N CYS A 46 12.87 6.36 5.02
CA CYS A 46 11.70 5.51 4.94
C CYS A 46 10.91 5.79 3.66
N VAL A 47 10.61 4.77 2.88
CA VAL A 47 9.77 4.86 1.68
C VAL A 47 8.42 5.51 1.97
N ILE A 48 7.80 5.18 3.12
CA ILE A 48 6.51 5.75 3.51
C ILE A 48 6.58 7.28 3.68
N ALA A 49 7.72 7.80 4.18
CA ALA A 49 7.93 9.25 4.28
C ALA A 49 7.98 9.92 2.90
N ASP A 50 8.60 9.27 1.92
CA ASP A 50 8.70 9.80 0.55
C ASP A 50 7.35 9.80 -0.17
N LEU A 51 6.46 8.87 0.16
CA LEU A 51 5.11 8.81 -0.44
C LEU A 51 4.23 10.02 -0.06
N SER A 52 4.61 10.84 0.94
CA SER A 52 3.94 12.12 1.20
C SER A 52 3.98 13.03 -0.04
N ARG A 53 5.11 13.08 -0.74
CA ARG A 53 5.29 13.87 -1.97
C ARG A 53 4.34 13.42 -3.08
N VAL A 54 4.12 12.10 -3.18
CA VAL A 54 3.20 11.51 -4.17
C VAL A 54 1.75 11.88 -3.84
N ARG A 55 1.39 11.84 -2.56
CA ARG A 55 0.06 12.28 -2.09
C ARG A 55 -0.18 13.76 -2.38
N ASP A 56 0.88 14.57 -2.39
CA ASP A 56 0.83 16.00 -2.77
C ASP A 56 0.84 16.22 -4.28
N GLY A 57 0.78 15.17 -5.11
CA GLY A 57 0.66 15.23 -6.57
C GLY A 57 1.97 15.22 -7.33
N LYS A 58 3.09 14.81 -6.72
CA LYS A 58 4.35 14.57 -7.43
C LYS A 58 4.46 13.12 -7.86
N SER A 59 4.82 12.86 -9.11
CA SER A 59 5.22 11.51 -9.55
C SER A 59 6.62 11.22 -9.03
N PHE A 60 6.85 10.00 -8.52
CA PHE A 60 8.12 9.63 -7.93
C PHE A 60 8.44 8.16 -8.17
N ALA A 61 9.69 7.85 -8.49
CA ALA A 61 10.15 6.49 -8.76
C ALA A 61 11.27 6.06 -7.80
N PHE A 62 11.30 4.76 -7.52
CA PHE A 62 12.40 4.12 -6.80
C PHE A 62 13.02 3.00 -7.64
N ASN A 63 14.30 2.78 -7.41
CA ASN A 63 15.05 1.60 -7.84
C ASN A 63 15.90 1.06 -6.66
N VAL A 64 16.68 0.03 -6.90
CA VAL A 64 17.51 -0.60 -5.86
C VAL A 64 18.49 0.38 -5.17
N ASP A 65 18.98 1.39 -5.91
CA ASP A 65 19.98 2.33 -5.39
C ASP A 65 19.34 3.49 -4.62
N SER A 66 18.12 3.88 -5.00
CA SER A 66 17.43 5.03 -4.41
C SER A 66 16.67 4.69 -3.12
N VAL A 67 16.41 3.41 -2.82
CA VAL A 67 15.77 3.01 -1.57
C VAL A 67 16.79 3.00 -0.43
N GLY A 68 16.69 3.96 0.50
CA GLY A 68 17.61 4.15 1.62
C GLY A 68 17.41 3.20 2.82
N CYS A 69 16.57 2.17 2.71
CA CYS A 69 16.22 1.26 3.79
C CYS A 69 16.22 -0.19 3.31
N GLY A 70 16.90 -1.09 4.03
CA GLY A 70 16.98 -2.51 3.68
C GLY A 70 15.60 -3.19 3.63
N GLY A 71 14.71 -2.89 4.58
CA GLY A 71 13.33 -3.36 4.54
C GLY A 71 12.58 -2.83 3.31
N GLY A 72 12.76 -1.54 2.97
CA GLY A 72 12.21 -0.97 1.75
C GLY A 72 12.69 -1.71 0.50
N LYS A 73 14.01 -1.93 0.34
CA LYS A 73 14.56 -2.71 -0.79
C LYS A 73 13.90 -4.08 -0.91
N ARG A 74 13.76 -4.79 0.22
CA ARG A 74 13.15 -6.11 0.26
C ARG A 74 11.67 -6.08 -0.13
N TYR A 75 10.87 -5.21 0.49
CA TYR A 75 9.43 -5.19 0.31
C TYR A 75 8.95 -4.50 -0.97
N LEU A 76 9.84 -3.74 -1.65
CA LEU A 76 9.64 -3.29 -3.03
C LEU A 76 10.18 -4.32 -4.05
N GLY A 77 10.69 -5.45 -3.62
CA GLY A 77 11.14 -6.54 -4.49
C GLY A 77 12.55 -6.38 -5.07
N PHE A 78 13.33 -5.38 -4.63
CA PHE A 78 14.66 -5.11 -5.18
C PHE A 78 15.80 -5.89 -4.50
N SER A 79 15.56 -6.50 -3.34
CA SER A 79 16.55 -7.30 -2.62
C SER A 79 15.90 -8.42 -1.82
N TYR A 80 16.63 -9.52 -1.64
CA TYR A 80 16.25 -10.60 -0.70
C TYR A 80 17.05 -10.53 0.60
N GLU A 81 18.02 -9.63 0.66
CA GLU A 81 18.90 -9.54 1.81
C GLU A 81 18.11 -9.19 3.07
N ILE A 82 18.45 -9.88 4.13
CA ILE A 82 17.99 -9.62 5.47
C ILE A 82 19.22 -9.20 6.27
N MET A 83 19.11 -8.15 7.06
CA MET A 83 20.23 -7.71 7.91
C MET A 83 20.69 -8.84 8.84
N PRO A 84 22.00 -8.94 9.16
CA PRO A 84 22.48 -9.91 10.13
C PRO A 84 21.76 -9.81 11.46
N ASN A 85 21.41 -10.94 12.07
CA ASN A 85 20.70 -11.04 13.35
C ASN A 85 19.29 -10.42 13.33
N PHE A 86 18.62 -10.42 12.18
CA PHE A 86 17.28 -9.85 12.01
C PHE A 86 16.25 -10.47 12.96
N GLU A 87 16.38 -11.76 13.25
CA GLU A 87 15.55 -12.46 14.21
C GLU A 87 15.67 -11.90 15.65
N TYR A 88 16.85 -11.47 16.03
CA TYR A 88 17.08 -10.77 17.31
C TYR A 88 16.61 -9.33 17.24
N PHE A 89 16.82 -8.64 16.10
CA PHE A 89 16.31 -7.28 15.89
C PHE A 89 14.79 -7.21 16.06
N LEU A 90 14.02 -8.12 15.44
CA LEU A 90 12.57 -8.13 15.57
C LEU A 90 12.07 -8.66 16.92
N SER A 91 12.92 -9.24 17.75
CA SER A 91 12.55 -9.81 19.04
C SER A 91 13.31 -9.17 20.21
N CYS A 92 14.07 -9.95 20.94
CA CYS A 92 14.67 -9.55 22.23
C CYS A 92 15.95 -8.70 22.11
N GLY A 93 16.55 -8.60 20.92
CA GLY A 93 17.89 -8.00 20.77
C GLY A 93 19.01 -8.92 21.21
N ILE A 94 20.23 -8.40 21.19
CA ILE A 94 21.43 -9.05 21.71
C ILE A 94 22.04 -8.09 22.74
N PRO A 95 22.14 -8.47 24.03
CA PRO A 95 22.66 -7.60 25.08
C PRO A 95 24.02 -6.98 24.71
N GLY A 96 24.14 -5.67 24.86
CA GLY A 96 25.34 -4.90 24.55
C GLY A 96 25.72 -4.78 23.07
N LYS A 97 24.95 -5.40 22.12
CA LYS A 97 25.28 -5.41 20.70
C LYS A 97 24.15 -4.91 19.79
N LEU A 98 22.93 -5.31 20.04
CA LEU A 98 21.79 -5.02 19.17
C LEU A 98 20.52 -4.79 20.01
N LYS A 99 19.91 -3.62 19.86
CA LYS A 99 18.59 -3.33 20.46
C LYS A 99 17.52 -4.12 19.71
N GLY A 100 16.61 -4.79 20.44
CA GLY A 100 15.47 -5.51 19.88
C GLY A 100 14.20 -4.65 19.87
N GLU A 101 13.47 -4.71 18.78
CA GLU A 101 12.20 -3.98 18.58
C GLU A 101 10.99 -4.65 19.26
N ARG A 102 11.15 -5.90 19.70
CA ARG A 102 10.15 -6.70 20.45
C ARG A 102 8.80 -6.88 19.73
N TYR A 103 8.79 -6.85 18.41
CA TYR A 103 7.59 -7.13 17.60
C TYR A 103 7.19 -8.60 17.60
N LYS A 104 8.13 -9.49 17.91
CA LYS A 104 7.91 -10.93 18.07
C LYS A 104 8.49 -11.40 19.39
N LYS A 105 7.87 -12.45 19.95
CA LYS A 105 8.21 -12.97 21.28
C LYS A 105 9.64 -13.53 21.37
N SER A 106 10.12 -14.19 20.30
CA SER A 106 11.44 -14.81 20.30
C SER A 106 12.06 -14.87 18.91
N PRO A 107 13.41 -15.03 18.80
CA PRO A 107 14.10 -15.22 17.54
C PRO A 107 13.61 -16.43 16.74
N GLU A 108 13.22 -17.53 17.39
CA GLU A 108 12.72 -18.75 16.76
C GLU A 108 11.40 -18.51 16.03
N ILE A 109 10.50 -17.69 16.62
CA ILE A 109 9.25 -17.29 15.99
C ILE A 109 9.53 -16.43 14.75
N VAL A 110 10.50 -15.53 14.82
CA VAL A 110 10.91 -14.71 13.67
C VAL A 110 11.43 -15.60 12.53
N LYS A 111 12.33 -16.53 12.82
CA LYS A 111 12.88 -17.49 11.81
C LYS A 111 11.76 -18.23 11.12
N LYS A 112 10.83 -18.83 11.86
CA LYS A 112 9.67 -19.54 11.29
C LYS A 112 8.74 -18.62 10.49
N ALA A 113 8.60 -17.35 10.88
CA ALA A 113 7.81 -16.38 10.13
C ALA A 113 8.48 -15.99 8.80
N LEU A 114 9.82 -15.85 8.80
CA LEU A 114 10.59 -15.58 7.59
C LEU A 114 10.51 -16.73 6.57
N GLU A 115 10.54 -17.99 7.01
CA GLU A 115 10.38 -19.17 6.16
C GLU A 115 9.01 -19.21 5.46
N LYS A 116 7.98 -18.60 6.06
CA LYS A 116 6.61 -18.53 5.51
C LYS A 116 6.34 -17.25 4.74
N MET A 117 7.29 -16.31 4.74
CA MET A 117 7.11 -15.06 4.01
C MET A 117 7.13 -15.33 2.51
N PRO A 118 6.14 -14.82 1.74
CA PRO A 118 6.14 -15.04 0.31
C PRO A 118 7.35 -14.38 -0.35
N GLU A 119 7.94 -15.06 -1.31
CA GLU A 119 8.97 -14.47 -2.16
C GLU A 119 8.34 -13.43 -3.08
N PHE A 120 9.03 -12.31 -3.22
CA PHE A 120 8.60 -11.22 -4.07
C PHE A 120 9.81 -10.58 -4.77
N ARG A 121 9.76 -10.52 -6.10
CA ARG A 121 10.75 -9.81 -6.94
C ARG A 121 10.09 -8.73 -7.74
N ALA A 122 10.72 -7.57 -7.79
CA ALA A 122 10.33 -6.52 -8.70
C ALA A 122 10.42 -7.04 -10.16
N PRO A 123 9.34 -6.92 -10.94
CA PRO A 123 9.34 -7.40 -12.33
C PRO A 123 10.10 -6.48 -13.27
N ALA A 124 10.47 -5.26 -12.85
CA ALA A 124 11.24 -4.29 -13.62
C ALA A 124 12.19 -3.47 -12.73
N ARG A 125 13.01 -2.63 -13.35
CA ARG A 125 14.07 -1.85 -12.68
C ARG A 125 13.55 -0.79 -11.72
N PHE A 126 12.36 -0.24 -11.98
CA PHE A 126 11.77 0.85 -11.21
C PHE A 126 10.38 0.48 -10.74
N ILE A 127 10.01 0.99 -9.58
CA ILE A 127 8.63 1.13 -9.13
C ILE A 127 8.27 2.62 -9.17
N VAL A 128 7.20 2.95 -9.88
CA VAL A 128 6.70 4.33 -10.02
C VAL A 128 5.47 4.50 -9.17
N PHE A 129 5.41 5.61 -8.42
CA PHE A 129 4.22 6.03 -7.69
C PHE A 129 3.67 7.32 -8.27
N LYS A 130 2.36 7.37 -8.53
CA LYS A 130 1.61 8.55 -8.97
C LYS A 130 0.34 8.70 -8.16
N ARG A 131 -0.12 9.95 -7.95
CA ARG A 131 -1.49 10.15 -7.47
C ARG A 131 -2.46 9.87 -8.63
N TRP A 132 -3.66 9.40 -8.34
CA TRP A 132 -4.62 8.93 -9.34
C TRP A 132 -4.89 9.96 -10.45
N ASP A 133 -5.05 11.23 -10.11
CA ASP A 133 -5.28 12.32 -11.08
C ASP A 133 -4.08 12.62 -11.98
N MET A 134 -2.87 12.20 -11.58
CA MET A 134 -1.64 12.35 -12.37
C MET A 134 -1.38 11.21 -13.36
N LEU A 135 -2.27 10.21 -13.42
CA LEU A 135 -2.15 9.10 -14.36
C LEU A 135 -2.34 9.56 -15.80
N GLU A 136 -1.51 9.03 -16.67
CA GLU A 136 -1.52 9.23 -18.12
C GLU A 136 -1.99 7.96 -18.85
N GLN A 137 -2.30 8.09 -20.13
CA GLN A 137 -2.78 6.97 -20.94
C GLN A 137 -1.77 5.79 -21.00
N SER A 138 -0.48 6.08 -20.99
CA SER A 138 0.60 5.10 -21.00
C SER A 138 0.79 4.36 -19.67
N ASP A 139 0.26 4.87 -18.56
CA ASP A 139 0.43 4.24 -17.26
C ASP A 139 -0.42 2.97 -17.12
N GLU A 140 0.15 1.93 -16.54
CA GLU A 140 -0.52 0.64 -16.26
C GLU A 140 -0.44 0.32 -14.77
N PRO A 141 -1.32 0.92 -13.92
CA PRO A 141 -1.29 0.70 -12.49
C PRO A 141 -1.47 -0.77 -12.11
N ASP A 142 -0.67 -1.23 -11.16
CA ASP A 142 -0.77 -2.57 -10.57
C ASP A 142 -1.68 -2.58 -9.34
N VAL A 143 -1.54 -1.55 -8.49
CA VAL A 143 -2.23 -1.43 -7.20
C VAL A 143 -2.63 0.01 -6.95
N VAL A 144 -3.80 0.19 -6.35
CA VAL A 144 -4.32 1.47 -5.85
C VAL A 144 -4.21 1.49 -4.33
N ILE A 145 -3.69 2.58 -3.75
CA ILE A 145 -3.45 2.71 -2.31
C ILE A 145 -4.16 3.96 -1.79
N PHE A 146 -5.16 3.75 -0.96
CA PHE A 146 -5.83 4.80 -0.22
C PHE A 146 -5.12 5.04 1.11
N PHE A 147 -4.88 6.31 1.44
CA PHE A 147 -4.50 6.76 2.77
C PHE A 147 -5.72 7.42 3.37
N ALA A 148 -6.40 6.76 4.28
CA ALA A 148 -7.76 7.13 4.62
C ALA A 148 -8.07 7.04 6.12
N PRO A 149 -8.96 7.91 6.62
CA PRO A 149 -9.49 7.83 7.99
C PRO A 149 -10.53 6.71 8.13
N PRO A 150 -10.90 6.33 9.37
CA PRO A 150 -11.76 5.18 9.64
C PRO A 150 -13.10 5.15 8.89
N ASP A 151 -13.79 6.28 8.74
CA ASP A 151 -15.08 6.32 8.06
C ASP A 151 -14.95 6.03 6.55
N VAL A 152 -13.87 6.51 5.91
CA VAL A 152 -13.56 6.18 4.51
C VAL A 152 -13.14 4.71 4.39
N LEU A 153 -12.31 4.21 5.32
CA LEU A 153 -11.89 2.80 5.36
C LEU A 153 -13.08 1.87 5.54
N SER A 154 -14.07 2.25 6.36
CA SER A 154 -15.31 1.49 6.54
C SER A 154 -16.06 1.33 5.21
N GLY A 155 -16.17 2.41 4.42
CA GLY A 155 -16.77 2.32 3.08
C GLY A 155 -15.97 1.44 2.12
N LEU A 156 -14.66 1.62 2.06
CA LEU A 156 -13.79 0.80 1.20
C LEU A 156 -13.82 -0.68 1.59
N PHE A 157 -13.81 -0.97 2.89
CA PHE A 157 -13.90 -2.33 3.42
C PHE A 157 -15.22 -3.01 3.02
N THR A 158 -16.34 -2.30 3.17
CA THR A 158 -17.66 -2.82 2.81
C THR A 158 -17.77 -3.04 1.31
N LEU A 159 -17.25 -2.10 0.50
CA LEU A 159 -17.25 -2.21 -0.96
C LEU A 159 -16.39 -3.39 -1.45
N ALA A 160 -15.26 -3.65 -0.79
CA ALA A 160 -14.38 -4.79 -1.13
C ALA A 160 -14.99 -6.17 -0.85
N ASN A 161 -16.07 -6.21 -0.07
CA ASN A 161 -16.81 -7.43 0.25
C ASN A 161 -18.20 -7.46 -0.41
N PHE A 162 -18.54 -6.48 -1.26
CA PHE A 162 -19.87 -6.35 -1.80
C PHE A 162 -20.26 -7.51 -2.75
N ASP A 163 -19.31 -7.97 -3.55
CA ASP A 163 -19.43 -9.08 -4.50
C ASP A 163 -18.85 -10.41 -3.98
N GLU A 164 -18.38 -10.45 -2.71
CA GLU A 164 -17.75 -11.63 -2.12
C GLU A 164 -18.77 -12.52 -1.41
N ILE A 165 -18.70 -13.82 -1.66
CA ILE A 165 -19.49 -14.83 -0.93
C ILE A 165 -18.93 -15.01 0.49
N GLU A 166 -17.60 -15.06 0.62
CA GLU A 166 -16.92 -15.15 1.89
C GLU A 166 -16.58 -13.75 2.40
N SER A 167 -16.89 -13.44 3.66
CA SER A 167 -16.66 -12.11 4.26
C SER A 167 -15.17 -11.86 4.59
N ILE A 168 -14.26 -12.22 3.69
CA ILE A 168 -12.81 -12.12 3.82
C ILE A 168 -12.14 -11.45 2.61
N GLY A 169 -12.85 -10.57 1.92
CA GLY A 169 -12.29 -9.77 0.80
C GLY A 169 -11.17 -8.81 1.19
N VAL A 170 -10.89 -8.67 2.50
CA VAL A 170 -9.85 -7.81 3.06
C VAL A 170 -9.00 -8.59 4.07
N VAL A 171 -7.68 -8.43 3.98
CA VAL A 171 -6.71 -9.01 4.93
C VAL A 171 -5.86 -7.90 5.57
N ALA A 172 -5.40 -8.15 6.79
CA ALA A 172 -4.51 -7.24 7.52
C ALA A 172 -3.28 -8.00 8.02
N PRO A 173 -2.29 -8.28 7.16
CA PRO A 173 -1.10 -9.00 7.56
C PRO A 173 -0.24 -8.18 8.53
N PHE A 174 0.32 -8.84 9.54
CA PHE A 174 1.35 -8.22 10.37
C PHE A 174 2.63 -8.09 9.55
N ALA A 175 2.92 -6.90 9.07
CA ALA A 175 4.01 -6.63 8.14
C ALA A 175 4.56 -5.22 8.29
N ALA A 176 5.76 -4.97 7.75
CA ALA A 176 6.29 -3.63 7.59
C ALA A 176 5.35 -2.77 6.72
N GLY A 177 5.35 -1.44 6.95
CA GLY A 177 4.47 -0.52 6.23
C GLY A 177 4.58 -0.65 4.72
N CYS A 178 5.80 -0.68 4.17
CA CYS A 178 6.01 -0.87 2.73
C CYS A 178 5.58 -2.26 2.22
N ALA A 179 5.66 -3.32 3.04
CA ALA A 179 5.14 -4.63 2.64
C ALA A 179 3.61 -4.62 2.51
N SER A 180 2.91 -3.94 3.44
CA SER A 180 1.45 -3.87 3.42
C SER A 180 0.87 -3.04 2.27
N ILE A 181 1.66 -2.11 1.69
CA ILE A 181 1.21 -1.26 0.57
C ILE A 181 1.74 -1.70 -0.80
N VAL A 182 2.83 -2.50 -0.84
CA VAL A 182 3.43 -2.94 -2.10
C VAL A 182 3.41 -4.46 -2.22
N GLN A 183 4.18 -5.18 -1.38
CA GLN A 183 4.37 -6.63 -1.55
C GLN A 183 3.07 -7.41 -1.52
N TYR A 184 2.32 -7.30 -0.42
CA TYR A 184 1.08 -8.10 -0.26
C TYR A 184 0.03 -7.77 -1.31
N PRO A 185 -0.36 -6.50 -1.56
CA PRO A 185 -1.37 -6.21 -2.57
C PRO A 185 -0.91 -6.52 -3.99
N TYR A 186 0.41 -6.43 -4.29
CA TYR A 186 0.92 -6.85 -5.59
C TYR A 186 0.80 -8.37 -5.80
N LEU A 187 1.07 -9.17 -4.78
CA LEU A 187 0.93 -10.63 -4.84
C LEU A 187 -0.54 -11.05 -5.01
N GLU A 188 -1.47 -10.32 -4.40
CA GLU A 188 -2.91 -10.54 -4.57
C GLU A 188 -3.39 -10.36 -6.03
N LYS A 189 -2.67 -9.57 -6.84
CA LYS A 189 -2.97 -9.41 -8.28
C LYS A 189 -3.00 -10.74 -9.04
N SER A 190 -2.24 -11.75 -8.58
CA SER A 190 -2.17 -13.08 -9.21
C SER A 190 -3.07 -14.11 -8.54
N ALA A 191 -3.78 -13.76 -7.46
CA ALA A 191 -4.70 -14.65 -6.79
C ALA A 191 -5.98 -14.86 -7.60
N SER A 192 -6.58 -16.05 -7.49
CA SER A 192 -7.89 -16.34 -8.12
C SER A 192 -9.04 -15.52 -7.53
N GLN A 193 -8.92 -15.16 -6.25
CA GLN A 193 -9.80 -14.24 -5.53
C GLN A 193 -8.93 -13.16 -4.85
N PRO A 194 -8.62 -12.06 -5.56
CA PRO A 194 -7.75 -11.02 -5.04
C PRO A 194 -8.35 -10.34 -3.81
N LYS A 195 -7.54 -10.14 -2.78
CA LYS A 195 -7.95 -9.47 -1.55
C LYS A 195 -7.36 -8.08 -1.46
N CYS A 196 -8.11 -7.17 -0.84
CA CYS A 196 -7.58 -5.88 -0.43
C CYS A 196 -6.71 -6.04 0.82
N VAL A 197 -5.74 -5.15 0.99
CA VAL A 197 -4.83 -5.17 2.14
C VAL A 197 -5.01 -3.92 2.98
N LEU A 198 -5.49 -4.10 4.21
CA LEU A 198 -5.51 -3.05 5.22
C LEU A 198 -4.13 -3.01 5.91
N GLY A 199 -3.48 -1.86 5.93
CA GLY A 199 -2.08 -1.75 6.30
C GLY A 199 -1.70 -0.52 7.11
N LEU A 200 -0.38 -0.32 7.25
CA LEU A 200 0.26 0.72 8.07
C LEU A 200 0.00 0.60 9.58
N PHE A 201 -0.10 -0.63 10.07
CA PHE A 201 -0.05 -0.93 11.51
C PHE A 201 1.37 -1.03 12.06
N ASP A 202 2.38 -0.99 11.18
CA ASP A 202 3.80 -1.00 11.53
C ASP A 202 4.17 0.23 12.37
N ILE A 203 4.52 0.00 13.63
CA ILE A 203 4.85 1.05 14.60
C ILE A 203 6.01 1.93 14.10
N SER A 204 6.97 1.35 13.36
CA SER A 204 8.11 2.10 12.82
C SER A 204 7.73 3.06 11.69
N ALA A 205 6.64 2.78 10.97
CA ALA A 205 6.13 3.61 9.90
C ALA A 205 5.11 4.67 10.36
N ARG A 206 4.46 4.44 11.52
CA ARG A 206 3.41 5.33 12.04
C ARG A 206 3.83 6.81 12.19
N PRO A 207 5.05 7.16 12.60
CA PRO A 207 5.46 8.57 12.72
C PRO A 207 5.48 9.36 11.40
N TYR A 208 5.45 8.70 10.25
CA TYR A 208 5.52 9.32 8.92
C TYR A 208 4.15 9.63 8.30
N ILE A 209 3.06 9.31 8.99
CA ILE A 209 1.69 9.54 8.52
C ILE A 209 0.83 10.12 9.65
N PRO A 210 -0.26 10.83 9.34
CA PRO A 210 -1.17 11.34 10.36
C PRO A 210 -1.73 10.20 11.24
N GLU A 211 -1.97 10.48 12.51
CA GLU A 211 -2.37 9.50 13.53
C GLU A 211 -3.66 8.74 13.22
N ASN A 212 -4.60 9.39 12.55
CA ASN A 212 -5.92 8.85 12.19
C ASN A 212 -5.96 8.22 10.79
N ILE A 213 -4.81 8.04 10.11
CA ILE A 213 -4.74 7.48 8.76
C ILE A 213 -4.16 6.06 8.81
N LEU A 214 -4.80 5.16 8.08
CA LEU A 214 -4.27 3.85 7.69
C LEU A 214 -4.28 3.74 6.17
N THR A 215 -3.76 2.63 5.62
CA THR A 215 -3.84 2.37 4.19
C THR A 215 -4.80 1.25 3.86
N PHE A 216 -5.42 1.40 2.69
CA PHE A 216 -6.21 0.36 2.06
C PHE A 216 -5.68 0.19 0.64
N ALA A 217 -5.00 -0.92 0.39
CA ALA A 217 -4.36 -1.20 -0.89
C ALA A 217 -5.17 -2.26 -1.66
N VAL A 218 -5.45 -1.96 -2.93
CA VAL A 218 -6.34 -2.74 -3.78
C VAL A 218 -5.63 -3.10 -5.09
N PRO A 219 -5.44 -4.37 -5.44
CA PRO A 219 -4.93 -4.74 -6.76
C PRO A 219 -5.91 -4.31 -7.86
N MET A 220 -5.40 -3.87 -9.02
CA MET A 220 -6.22 -3.27 -10.07
C MET A 220 -7.32 -4.19 -10.60
N ASN A 221 -7.08 -5.49 -10.63
CA ASN A 221 -8.08 -6.48 -11.07
C ASN A 221 -9.26 -6.62 -10.10
N LYS A 222 -9.11 -6.26 -8.82
CA LYS A 222 -10.22 -6.13 -7.87
C LYS A 222 -10.78 -4.70 -7.85
N PHE A 223 -9.92 -3.69 -8.01
CA PHE A 223 -10.34 -2.29 -7.97
C PHE A 223 -11.36 -1.95 -9.07
N VAL A 224 -11.15 -2.42 -10.29
CA VAL A 224 -12.06 -2.12 -11.42
C VAL A 224 -13.49 -2.63 -11.18
N PRO A 225 -13.74 -3.89 -10.76
CA PRO A 225 -15.07 -4.32 -10.32
C PRO A 225 -15.64 -3.47 -9.18
N MET A 226 -14.90 -3.26 -8.10
CA MET A 226 -15.34 -2.45 -6.96
C MET A 226 -15.88 -1.07 -7.39
N ILE A 227 -15.24 -0.40 -8.33
CA ILE A 227 -15.69 0.92 -8.80
C ILE A 227 -16.98 0.83 -9.60
N LYS A 228 -17.14 -0.21 -10.43
CA LYS A 228 -18.39 -0.45 -11.19
C LYS A 228 -19.59 -0.69 -10.27
N ASP A 229 -19.36 -1.32 -9.11
CA ASP A 229 -20.41 -1.67 -8.16
C ASP A 229 -20.81 -0.48 -7.25
N MET A 230 -20.10 0.64 -7.27
CA MET A 230 -20.36 1.77 -6.37
C MET A 230 -21.79 2.28 -6.44
N GLU A 231 -22.40 2.34 -7.62
CA GLU A 231 -23.74 2.91 -7.81
C GLU A 231 -24.89 1.94 -7.51
N GLU A 232 -24.61 0.66 -7.29
CA GLU A 232 -25.60 -0.33 -6.86
C GLU A 232 -25.34 -0.87 -5.44
N SER A 233 -24.23 -0.45 -4.83
CA SER A 233 -23.81 -0.89 -3.51
C SER A 233 -24.51 -0.09 -2.38
N PHE A 234 -24.12 -0.41 -1.13
CA PHE A 234 -24.56 0.33 0.07
C PHE A 234 -24.30 1.85 0.02
N LEU A 235 -23.44 2.33 -0.88
CA LEU A 235 -23.11 3.76 -1.00
C LEU A 235 -24.31 4.64 -1.39
N ILE A 236 -25.38 4.06 -1.92
CA ILE A 236 -26.62 4.78 -2.24
C ILE A 236 -27.64 4.81 -1.07
N THR A 237 -27.35 4.14 0.07
CA THR A 237 -28.26 3.98 1.19
C THR A 237 -28.20 5.14 2.18
N ASP A 238 -29.27 5.30 2.97
CA ASP A 238 -29.32 6.27 4.08
C ASP A 238 -28.25 6.01 5.14
N SER A 239 -27.92 4.74 5.39
CA SER A 239 -26.86 4.36 6.33
C SER A 239 -25.52 4.95 5.92
N TRP A 240 -25.18 4.87 4.62
CA TRP A 240 -23.95 5.49 4.13
C TRP A 240 -24.01 7.02 4.18
N GLN A 241 -25.16 7.63 3.90
CA GLN A 241 -25.29 9.10 3.97
C GLN A 241 -24.98 9.62 5.39
N GLN A 242 -25.35 8.91 6.45
CA GLN A 242 -24.99 9.26 7.82
C GLN A 242 -23.47 9.20 8.06
N VAL A 243 -22.80 8.16 7.60
CA VAL A 243 -21.32 8.04 7.67
C VAL A 243 -20.65 9.12 6.84
N LYS A 244 -21.12 9.33 5.60
CA LYS A 244 -20.59 10.33 4.68
C LYS A 244 -20.62 11.76 5.28
N GLN A 245 -21.62 12.12 6.09
CA GLN A 245 -21.67 13.42 6.75
C GLN A 245 -20.50 13.65 7.71
N ARG A 246 -19.94 12.60 8.29
CA ARG A 246 -18.80 12.64 9.23
C ARG A 246 -17.45 12.76 8.52
N ILE A 247 -17.36 12.38 7.24
CA ILE A 247 -16.15 12.50 6.43
C ILE A 247 -15.80 13.99 6.26
N ARG A 248 -14.57 14.37 6.63
CA ARG A 248 -14.04 15.74 6.61
C ARG A 248 -12.92 15.84 5.60
#